data_44d2ed6960e9ab0d3c2e3426814c8bab
#
_entry.id   44d2ed6960e9ab0d3c2e3426814c8bab
#
_cell.length_a   1.000
_cell.length_b   1.000
_cell.length_c   1.000
_cell.angle_alpha   90.00
_cell.angle_beta   90.00
_cell.angle_gamma   90.00
#
_symmetry.space_group_name_H-M   'P 1'
#
loop_
_entity.id
_entity.type
_entity.pdbx_description
1 polymer ?
#
loop_
_entity_poly.entity_id
_entity_poly.type
_entity_poly.pdbx_seq_one_letter_code
_entity_poly.pdbx_strand_id
1 'polypeptide(L)'
;MKFGFERSMIYSQRKQHTCIKFFIARGGMEPLGKEKQFQDDKFVHLASDTSKLRQKSMMFISHSNELAAKSVSLEALYNAIDECRNPRSPADQIIIRFDESSDTITFEDNGRGIPHDVLKMVFTTLNSGSNIDSSMKNDLETDTLGRNGVGTLALSALGERTEIISYRGGTENKSRRLLFIEGDLKEDDTHPCDAKKHGLFVSYKPSKVLGKRTRIVWKMIHDELVNLQFLNQKKLKMESYYTNLKGETIHEVYKTQPFENIIALKNGRDQLISAITMVGMQDRNVVEEISGKNFKRFVRMEVAFAFTSNPSSPYIDSFCNSNNTVDNGSHLDAAIEGLCRYFQQVTKASLSERDKLDIKWDDVKLGLSVAVSLHTNMENLFTGQTKHKVYNEDLGKLLKDLTVESLQNYFKENPTKLKEFIQIVKTNAKARREGDKARQSVVKETLTNWGSFRMKNYDPCTNKGKEYKELYIIEGDRLVS
;
A
#
# COMPACT_ATOMS: atom_id res chain seq x y z
N MET A 1 -49.20 20.69 -22.49
CA MET A 1 -48.25 21.81 -22.25
C MET A 1 -46.90 21.22 -21.97
N LYS A 2 -45.97 21.35 -22.91
CA LYS A 2 -44.58 20.90 -22.83
C LYS A 2 -43.74 22.03 -22.25
N PHE A 3 -43.01 21.78 -21.20
CA PHE A 3 -41.91 22.65 -20.76
C PHE A 3 -40.59 21.95 -21.06
N GLY A 4 -39.85 22.52 -22.02
CA GLY A 4 -38.48 22.16 -22.31
C GLY A 4 -37.55 22.94 -21.39
N PHE A 5 -36.50 22.23 -20.88
CA PHE A 5 -35.35 22.84 -20.22
C PHE A 5 -34.16 22.79 -21.19
N GLU A 6 -33.78 23.94 -21.71
CA GLU A 6 -32.47 24.10 -22.33
C GLU A 6 -31.42 24.45 -21.27
N ARG A 7 -30.36 23.68 -21.25
CA ARG A 7 -29.12 23.97 -20.50
C ARG A 7 -28.15 24.65 -21.46
N SER A 8 -27.84 25.90 -21.24
CA SER A 8 -26.66 26.56 -21.82
C SER A 8 -25.64 26.82 -20.72
N MET A 9 -24.55 26.05 -20.74
CA MET A 9 -23.33 26.38 -20.00
C MET A 9 -22.46 27.28 -20.87
N ILE A 10 -22.22 28.50 -20.42
CA ILE A 10 -21.21 29.38 -20.98
C ILE A 10 -20.03 29.39 -20.02
N TYR A 11 -18.89 28.81 -20.44
CA TYR A 11 -17.60 28.96 -19.77
C TYR A 11 -16.93 30.24 -20.24
N SER A 12 -16.69 31.16 -19.33
CA SER A 12 -15.80 32.32 -19.55
C SER A 12 -14.55 32.16 -18.71
N GLN A 13 -13.41 31.94 -19.37
CA GLN A 13 -12.09 32.08 -18.77
C GLN A 13 -11.79 33.54 -18.48
N ARG A 14 -11.56 33.91 -17.22
CA ARG A 14 -10.56 34.90 -16.79
C ARG A 14 -10.48 35.01 -15.26
N LYS A 15 -9.28 34.75 -14.74
CA LYS A 15 -8.62 35.26 -13.53
C LYS A 15 -9.42 35.38 -12.22
N GLN A 16 -8.99 34.53 -11.26
CA GLN A 16 -8.91 34.81 -9.81
C GLN A 16 -10.07 35.62 -9.19
N HIS A 17 -11.04 34.94 -8.74
CA HIS A 17 -11.90 35.15 -7.58
C HIS A 17 -13.16 34.29 -7.76
N THR A 18 -13.22 33.15 -7.12
CA THR A 18 -14.43 32.31 -7.12
C THR A 18 -15.45 32.96 -6.17
N CYS A 19 -16.30 33.81 -6.71
CA CYS A 19 -17.51 34.23 -6.03
C CYS A 19 -18.59 33.16 -6.22
N ILE A 20 -18.95 32.44 -5.20
CA ILE A 20 -20.15 31.59 -5.20
C ILE A 20 -21.36 32.53 -5.03
N LYS A 21 -22.13 32.73 -6.11
CA LYS A 21 -23.43 33.40 -6.05
C LYS A 21 -24.50 32.38 -5.64
N PHE A 22 -25.07 32.56 -4.49
CA PHE A 22 -26.33 31.88 -4.13
C PHE A 22 -27.50 32.59 -4.83
N PHE A 23 -28.34 31.81 -5.52
CA PHE A 23 -29.62 32.28 -6.04
C PHE A 23 -30.60 32.41 -4.88
N ILE A 24 -31.07 33.64 -4.63
CA ILE A 24 -32.21 33.89 -3.77
C ILE A 24 -33.46 33.87 -4.64
N ALA A 25 -34.34 32.90 -4.44
CA ALA A 25 -35.67 32.90 -5.02
C ALA A 25 -36.50 34.05 -4.42
N ARG A 26 -37.03 34.92 -5.29
CA ARG A 26 -37.93 36.00 -4.91
C ARG A 26 -39.28 35.40 -4.51
N GLY A 27 -39.54 35.32 -3.23
CA GLY A 27 -40.88 35.31 -2.67
C GLY A 27 -41.03 36.58 -1.86
N GLY A 28 -41.98 37.40 -2.19
CA GLY A 28 -42.23 38.65 -1.49
C GLY A 28 -42.67 38.43 -0.05
N MET A 29 -42.01 39.07 0.91
CA MET A 29 -42.49 39.26 2.27
C MET A 29 -42.30 40.74 2.65
N GLU A 30 -43.30 41.27 3.33
CA GLU A 30 -43.38 42.66 3.81
C GLU A 30 -42.26 43.01 4.82
N PRO A 31 -41.93 44.27 5.01
CA PRO A 31 -40.81 44.66 5.87
C PRO A 31 -41.20 44.63 7.32
N LEU A 32 -40.66 43.68 8.08
CA LEU A 32 -40.62 43.67 9.54
C LEU A 32 -39.36 44.45 9.98
N GLY A 33 -39.60 45.41 10.82
CA GLY A 33 -38.66 46.42 11.23
C GLY A 33 -37.42 45.94 11.98
N LYS A 34 -36.39 46.80 11.92
CA LYS A 34 -35.07 46.82 12.52
C LYS A 34 -34.10 45.79 11.93
N GLU A 35 -33.34 46.25 10.93
CA GLU A 35 -32.10 45.63 10.46
C GLU A 35 -31.18 45.41 11.66
N LYS A 36 -31.01 44.14 12.04
CA LYS A 36 -29.79 43.72 12.71
C LYS A 36 -28.70 43.76 11.66
N GLN A 37 -27.79 44.74 11.78
CA GLN A 37 -26.52 44.70 11.03
C GLN A 37 -25.85 43.40 11.35
N PHE A 38 -25.89 42.46 10.41
CA PHE A 38 -25.01 41.29 10.42
C PHE A 38 -23.60 41.81 10.15
N GLN A 39 -22.71 41.63 11.11
CA GLN A 39 -21.29 41.86 10.90
C GLN A 39 -20.79 40.79 9.93
N ASP A 40 -20.60 41.15 8.69
CA ASP A 40 -20.12 40.28 7.60
C ASP A 40 -18.65 39.87 7.73
N ASP A 41 -17.94 40.36 8.72
CA ASP A 41 -16.48 40.24 8.86
C ASP A 41 -16.00 38.87 9.34
N LYS A 42 -16.86 37.86 9.50
CA LYS A 42 -16.48 36.56 10.07
C LYS A 42 -16.83 35.32 9.23
N PHE A 43 -17.32 35.48 8.02
CA PHE A 43 -17.79 34.34 7.23
C PHE A 43 -16.70 33.55 6.47
N VAL A 44 -15.51 34.09 6.26
CA VAL A 44 -14.42 33.37 5.57
C VAL A 44 -13.10 33.63 6.29
N HIS A 45 -12.72 32.74 7.19
CA HIS A 45 -11.35 32.63 7.63
C HIS A 45 -10.58 31.67 6.70
N LEU A 46 -9.67 32.21 5.89
CA LEU A 46 -8.66 31.42 5.20
C LEU A 46 -7.63 30.94 6.24
N ALA A 47 -7.91 29.79 6.87
CA ALA A 47 -6.89 29.11 7.66
C ALA A 47 -5.74 28.68 6.74
N SER A 48 -4.49 28.79 7.22
CA SER A 48 -3.34 28.25 6.49
C SER A 48 -3.52 26.75 6.26
N ASP A 49 -2.89 26.20 5.21
CA ASP A 49 -3.00 24.78 4.92
C ASP A 49 -2.44 23.90 6.04
N THR A 50 -1.40 24.35 6.73
CA THR A 50 -0.87 23.71 7.95
C THR A 50 -1.91 23.66 9.07
N SER A 51 -2.63 24.77 9.32
CA SER A 51 -3.69 24.82 10.33
C SER A 51 -4.88 23.92 9.98
N LYS A 52 -5.30 23.90 8.71
CA LYS A 52 -6.39 23.02 8.22
C LYS A 52 -6.04 21.55 8.39
N LEU A 53 -4.81 21.17 8.01
CA LEU A 53 -4.33 19.79 8.11
C LEU A 53 -4.23 19.38 9.57
N ARG A 54 -3.76 20.25 10.45
CA ARG A 54 -3.65 20.01 11.88
C ARG A 54 -5.02 19.81 12.56
N GLN A 55 -6.03 20.63 12.21
CA GLN A 55 -7.41 20.49 12.72
C GLN A 55 -8.11 19.22 12.23
N LYS A 56 -7.78 18.73 11.04
CA LYS A 56 -8.41 17.59 10.39
C LYS A 56 -7.42 16.47 10.09
N SER A 57 -6.43 16.27 10.94
CA SER A 57 -5.33 15.31 10.73
C SER A 57 -5.81 13.90 10.36
N MET A 58 -6.89 13.42 10.97
CA MET A 58 -7.48 12.11 10.68
C MET A 58 -7.99 11.96 9.24
N MET A 59 -8.39 13.05 8.55
CA MET A 59 -8.81 12.98 7.14
C MET A 59 -7.63 12.74 6.20
N PHE A 60 -6.43 13.16 6.59
CA PHE A 60 -5.23 13.06 5.76
C PHE A 60 -4.36 11.85 6.12
N ILE A 61 -4.34 11.45 7.38
CA ILE A 61 -3.45 10.38 7.88
C ILE A 61 -4.22 9.07 8.10
N SER A 62 -5.56 9.11 8.31
CA SER A 62 -6.44 7.95 8.55
C SER A 62 -6.07 7.08 9.76
N HIS A 63 -5.07 7.49 10.53
CA HIS A 63 -4.55 6.80 11.71
C HIS A 63 -4.35 7.76 12.87
N SER A 64 -4.18 7.21 14.07
CA SER A 64 -3.83 7.96 15.27
C SER A 64 -2.64 7.34 15.99
N ASN A 65 -2.07 8.08 16.95
CA ASN A 65 -0.99 7.62 17.82
C ASN A 65 0.27 7.14 17.06
N GLU A 66 0.75 5.95 17.38
CA GLU A 66 2.01 5.39 16.87
C GLU A 66 2.00 5.15 15.35
N LEU A 67 0.86 4.70 14.79
CA LEU A 67 0.71 4.50 13.35
C LEU A 67 0.74 5.84 12.58
N ALA A 68 0.12 6.88 13.14
CA ALA A 68 0.18 8.22 12.56
C ALA A 68 1.61 8.78 12.60
N ALA A 69 2.31 8.61 13.73
CA ALA A 69 3.72 9.02 13.85
C ALA A 69 4.61 8.30 12.83
N LYS A 70 4.42 6.97 12.66
CA LYS A 70 5.10 6.19 11.62
C LYS A 70 4.83 6.78 10.24
N SER A 71 3.55 6.95 9.87
CA SER A 71 3.16 7.38 8.52
C SER A 71 3.75 8.75 8.16
N VAL A 72 3.70 9.71 9.09
CA VAL A 72 4.26 11.05 8.86
C VAL A 72 5.79 10.99 8.79
N SER A 73 6.46 10.24 9.67
CA SER A 73 7.92 10.09 9.64
C SER A 73 8.41 9.50 8.31
N LEU A 74 7.70 8.48 7.81
CA LEU A 74 8.07 7.81 6.56
C LEU A 74 7.95 8.69 5.32
N GLU A 75 7.14 9.76 5.35
CA GLU A 75 7.09 10.71 4.23
C GLU A 75 8.46 11.36 3.94
N ALA A 76 9.26 11.66 4.98
CA ALA A 76 10.62 12.16 4.78
C ALA A 76 11.53 11.11 4.14
N LEU A 77 11.43 9.84 4.59
CA LEU A 77 12.18 8.73 4.02
C LEU A 77 11.83 8.49 2.55
N TYR A 78 10.54 8.47 2.23
CA TYR A 78 10.08 8.25 0.86
C TYR A 78 10.49 9.37 -0.09
N ASN A 79 10.50 10.63 0.37
CA ASN A 79 11.02 11.75 -0.41
C ASN A 79 12.53 11.62 -0.68
N ALA A 80 13.31 11.16 0.31
CA ALA A 80 14.73 10.87 0.13
C ALA A 80 14.97 9.72 -0.86
N ILE A 81 14.13 8.67 -0.83
CA ILE A 81 14.19 7.57 -1.81
C ILE A 81 13.84 8.06 -3.22
N ASP A 82 12.81 8.89 -3.37
CA ASP A 82 12.43 9.47 -4.66
C ASP A 82 13.57 10.33 -5.23
N GLU A 83 14.26 11.06 -4.39
CA GLU A 83 15.45 11.81 -4.81
C GLU A 83 16.58 10.87 -5.29
N CYS A 84 16.82 9.75 -4.58
CA CYS A 84 17.80 8.75 -5.00
C CYS A 84 17.42 8.05 -6.31
N ARG A 85 16.12 7.89 -6.60
CA ARG A 85 15.61 7.30 -7.84
C ARG A 85 15.68 8.25 -9.03
N ASN A 86 15.68 9.54 -8.77
CA ASN A 86 15.73 10.54 -9.82
C ASN A 86 17.04 10.42 -10.63
N PRO A 87 16.98 10.20 -11.96
CA PRO A 87 18.19 10.03 -12.78
C PRO A 87 19.06 11.28 -12.85
N ARG A 88 18.49 12.46 -12.51
CA ARG A 88 19.21 13.74 -12.47
C ARG A 88 19.83 14.05 -11.11
N SER A 89 19.62 13.16 -10.12
CA SER A 89 20.14 13.33 -8.76
C SER A 89 21.43 12.54 -8.55
N PRO A 90 22.42 13.10 -7.85
CA PRO A 90 23.59 12.37 -7.41
C PRO A 90 23.34 11.45 -6.20
N ALA A 91 22.12 11.48 -5.64
CA ALA A 91 21.81 10.80 -4.38
C ALA A 91 21.97 9.28 -4.47
N ASP A 92 22.73 8.72 -3.53
CA ASP A 92 22.97 7.29 -3.39
C ASP A 92 23.00 6.83 -1.91
N GLN A 93 22.84 7.77 -0.98
CA GLN A 93 22.91 7.53 0.46
C GLN A 93 21.78 8.22 1.21
N ILE A 94 21.20 7.51 2.18
CA ILE A 94 20.25 8.04 3.16
C ILE A 94 20.72 7.65 4.54
N ILE A 95 20.79 8.61 5.46
CA ILE A 95 21.13 8.39 6.86
C ILE A 95 19.92 8.70 7.72
N ILE A 96 19.56 7.73 8.57
CA ILE A 96 18.43 7.81 9.48
C ILE A 96 18.97 7.79 10.92
N ARG A 97 18.55 8.73 11.77
CA ARG A 97 18.89 8.70 13.20
C ARG A 97 17.62 8.82 14.01
N PHE A 98 17.45 7.94 14.97
CA PHE A 98 16.34 8.01 15.93
C PHE A 98 16.89 7.99 17.35
N ASP A 99 16.51 9.00 18.12
CA ASP A 99 16.74 9.08 19.55
C ASP A 99 15.42 8.87 20.30
N GLU A 100 15.33 7.74 20.97
CA GLU A 100 14.12 7.33 21.70
C GLU A 100 13.84 8.25 22.91
N SER A 101 14.89 8.85 23.50
CA SER A 101 14.73 9.70 24.68
C SER A 101 14.05 11.04 24.33
N SER A 102 14.37 11.61 23.20
CA SER A 102 13.80 12.86 22.69
C SER A 102 12.57 12.63 21.79
N ASP A 103 12.27 11.37 21.42
CA ASP A 103 11.25 10.99 20.43
C ASP A 103 11.44 11.70 19.08
N THR A 104 12.71 11.85 18.67
CA THR A 104 13.08 12.61 17.48
C THR A 104 13.77 11.72 16.46
N ILE A 105 13.25 11.73 15.21
CA ILE A 105 13.85 11.03 14.08
C ILE A 105 14.39 12.03 13.05
N THR A 106 15.54 11.72 12.46
CA THR A 106 16.12 12.52 11.39
C THR A 106 16.38 11.68 10.15
N PHE A 107 16.21 12.31 9.01
CA PHE A 107 16.53 11.76 7.69
C PHE A 107 17.43 12.74 6.96
N GLU A 108 18.50 12.25 6.37
CA GLU A 108 19.45 13.04 5.60
C GLU A 108 19.79 12.28 4.31
N ASP A 109 19.56 12.91 3.16
CA ASP A 109 20.03 12.43 1.87
C ASP A 109 21.17 13.29 1.32
N ASN A 110 21.91 12.73 0.38
CA ASN A 110 22.97 13.43 -0.34
C ASN A 110 22.54 13.84 -1.76
N GLY A 111 21.26 14.17 -1.93
CA GLY A 111 20.68 14.58 -3.19
C GLY A 111 20.95 16.03 -3.58
N ARG A 112 20.12 16.55 -4.48
CA ARG A 112 20.27 17.92 -5.01
C ARG A 112 19.88 19.02 -4.00
N GLY A 113 19.14 18.65 -2.94
CA GLY A 113 18.42 19.60 -2.10
C GLY A 113 17.27 20.29 -2.85
N ILE A 114 16.41 20.97 -2.10
CA ILE A 114 15.28 21.74 -2.64
C ILE A 114 15.75 23.18 -2.92
N PRO A 115 15.45 23.78 -4.10
CA PRO A 115 15.76 25.17 -4.37
C PRO A 115 15.21 26.10 -3.29
N HIS A 116 16.01 27.09 -2.86
CA HIS A 116 15.67 27.90 -1.67
C HIS A 116 14.43 28.77 -1.89
N ASP A 117 14.18 29.23 -3.09
CA ASP A 117 13.00 30.03 -3.46
C ASP A 117 11.68 29.29 -3.25
N VAL A 118 11.64 27.98 -3.48
CA VAL A 118 10.45 27.13 -3.33
C VAL A 118 10.39 26.35 -2.02
N LEU A 119 11.48 26.26 -1.25
CA LEU A 119 11.58 25.43 -0.05
C LEU A 119 10.41 25.66 0.93
N LYS A 120 10.14 26.91 1.28
CA LYS A 120 9.04 27.26 2.18
C LYS A 120 7.68 26.82 1.61
N MET A 121 7.44 27.05 0.34
CA MET A 121 6.17 26.69 -0.31
C MET A 121 5.94 25.16 -0.25
N VAL A 122 6.95 24.35 -0.46
CA VAL A 122 6.88 22.88 -0.43
C VAL A 122 6.41 22.37 0.94
N PHE A 123 6.78 23.04 2.04
CA PHE A 123 6.43 22.63 3.39
C PHE A 123 5.25 23.39 4.00
N THR A 124 4.65 24.35 3.29
CA THR A 124 3.52 25.16 3.82
C THR A 124 2.26 25.12 2.99
N THR A 125 2.31 24.58 1.77
CA THR A 125 1.19 24.62 0.82
C THR A 125 0.77 23.22 0.40
N LEU A 126 -0.53 22.95 0.39
CA LEU A 126 -1.10 21.72 -0.17
C LEU A 126 -0.80 21.61 -1.67
N ASN A 127 -0.63 20.39 -2.12
CA ASN A 127 -0.39 20.10 -3.55
C ASN A 127 0.84 20.84 -4.10
N SER A 128 1.86 21.04 -3.27
CA SER A 128 3.16 21.58 -3.69
C SER A 128 4.17 20.46 -3.87
N GLY A 129 4.77 20.35 -5.04
CA GLY A 129 5.81 19.34 -5.31
C GLY A 129 6.12 19.25 -6.81
N SER A 130 7.34 18.82 -7.13
CA SER A 130 7.80 18.65 -8.52
C SER A 130 7.03 17.60 -9.32
N ASN A 131 6.23 16.77 -8.64
CA ASN A 131 5.52 15.64 -9.24
C ASN A 131 4.04 15.94 -9.57
N ILE A 132 3.58 17.21 -9.37
CA ILE A 132 2.16 17.60 -9.51
C ILE A 132 1.84 18.06 -10.93
N ASP A 133 2.81 18.62 -11.65
CA ASP A 133 2.58 19.06 -13.01
C ASP A 133 2.63 17.88 -14.00
N SER A 134 1.44 17.47 -14.45
CA SER A 134 1.28 16.40 -15.44
C SER A 134 1.94 16.72 -16.78
N SER A 135 2.17 17.99 -17.11
CA SER A 135 2.81 18.41 -18.37
C SER A 135 4.32 18.10 -18.37
N MET A 136 4.96 18.05 -17.21
CA MET A 136 6.38 17.68 -17.07
C MET A 136 6.62 16.18 -16.85
N LYS A 137 5.56 15.40 -16.61
CA LYS A 137 5.65 13.94 -16.38
C LYS A 137 5.96 13.12 -17.63
N ASN A 138 5.88 13.71 -18.81
CA ASN A 138 6.05 12.97 -20.07
C ASN A 138 7.47 12.46 -20.33
N ASP A 139 8.47 13.02 -19.65
CA ASP A 139 9.89 12.68 -19.90
C ASP A 139 10.54 11.81 -18.80
N LEU A 140 9.85 11.56 -17.68
CA LEU A 140 10.41 10.81 -16.58
C LEU A 140 9.65 9.50 -16.40
N GLU A 141 10.26 8.38 -16.82
CA GLU A 141 9.86 7.02 -16.48
C GLU A 141 10.11 6.75 -14.97
N THR A 142 9.68 7.66 -14.09
CA THR A 142 9.94 7.53 -12.65
C THR A 142 8.67 7.16 -11.92
N ASP A 143 8.74 6.05 -11.22
CA ASP A 143 7.79 5.62 -10.19
C ASP A 143 8.04 6.44 -8.92
N THR A 144 7.38 7.56 -8.76
CA THR A 144 7.53 8.40 -7.57
C THR A 144 6.60 7.95 -6.45
N LEU A 145 7.12 7.91 -5.22
CA LEU A 145 6.39 7.61 -3.99
C LEU A 145 5.48 8.77 -3.58
N GLY A 146 5.96 10.02 -3.73
CA GLY A 146 5.25 11.25 -3.37
C GLY A 146 4.43 11.80 -4.52
N ARG A 147 3.11 11.49 -4.60
CA ARG A 147 2.24 11.95 -5.69
C ARG A 147 1.29 13.08 -5.33
N ASN A 148 0.92 13.21 -4.07
CA ASN A 148 -0.21 14.06 -3.66
C ASN A 148 0.22 15.40 -3.04
N GLY A 149 1.52 15.67 -2.87
CA GLY A 149 2.02 16.91 -2.27
C GLY A 149 1.50 17.21 -0.85
N VAL A 150 1.00 16.17 -0.15
CA VAL A 150 0.47 16.29 1.23
C VAL A 150 1.53 15.88 2.26
N GLY A 151 2.43 14.97 1.89
CA GLY A 151 3.39 14.37 2.82
C GLY A 151 4.36 15.37 3.43
N THR A 152 4.95 16.25 2.61
CA THR A 152 5.84 17.32 3.10
C THR A 152 5.13 18.30 4.02
N LEU A 153 3.89 18.68 3.68
CA LEU A 153 3.07 19.52 4.53
C LEU A 153 2.68 18.80 5.85
N ALA A 154 2.48 17.47 5.82
CA ALA A 154 2.19 16.72 7.03
C ALA A 154 3.35 16.75 8.04
N LEU A 155 4.60 16.68 7.56
CA LEU A 155 5.80 16.81 8.41
C LEU A 155 5.82 18.14 9.18
N SER A 156 5.58 19.26 8.48
CA SER A 156 5.57 20.59 9.12
C SER A 156 4.34 20.79 10.01
N ALA A 157 3.15 20.39 9.56
CA ALA A 157 1.89 20.64 10.25
C ALA A 157 1.69 19.76 11.49
N LEU A 158 2.13 18.50 11.47
CA LEU A 158 1.85 17.50 12.50
C LEU A 158 3.05 17.18 13.40
N GLY A 159 4.15 17.94 13.25
CA GLY A 159 5.27 17.90 14.17
C GLY A 159 5.05 18.79 15.40
N GLU A 160 5.48 18.31 16.57
CA GLU A 160 5.75 19.17 17.73
C GLU A 160 6.93 20.10 17.40
N ARG A 161 7.96 19.51 16.78
CA ARG A 161 9.12 20.21 16.23
C ARG A 161 9.50 19.56 14.90
N THR A 162 9.58 20.36 13.85
CA THR A 162 10.10 19.93 12.55
C THR A 162 11.15 20.91 12.07
N GLU A 163 12.34 20.43 11.78
CA GLU A 163 13.44 21.21 11.25
C GLU A 163 13.84 20.66 9.88
N ILE A 164 13.89 21.54 8.91
CA ILE A 164 14.26 21.21 7.53
C ILE A 164 15.45 22.06 7.14
N ILE A 165 16.49 21.43 6.58
CA ILE A 165 17.66 22.15 6.04
C ILE A 165 17.92 21.65 4.63
N SER A 166 17.82 22.55 3.66
CA SER A 166 18.21 22.28 2.28
C SER A 166 19.64 22.79 2.04
N TYR A 167 20.54 21.87 1.71
CA TYR A 167 21.93 22.18 1.38
C TYR A 167 22.08 22.26 -0.15
N ARG A 168 22.56 23.39 -0.65
CA ARG A 168 22.74 23.67 -2.08
C ARG A 168 24.14 24.23 -2.36
N GLY A 169 25.17 23.61 -1.79
CA GLY A 169 26.57 24.08 -1.84
C GLY A 169 27.08 24.29 -3.26
N GLY A 170 26.90 23.32 -4.16
CA GLY A 170 27.42 23.39 -5.54
C GLY A 170 26.64 24.31 -6.50
N THR A 171 25.46 24.80 -6.11
CA THR A 171 24.61 25.63 -6.96
C THR A 171 24.34 27.02 -6.39
N GLU A 172 24.05 27.12 -5.10
CA GLU A 172 23.70 28.38 -4.45
C GLU A 172 24.74 28.79 -3.39
N ASN A 173 25.68 27.90 -3.02
CA ASN A 173 26.69 28.05 -1.97
C ASN A 173 26.06 28.44 -0.62
N LYS A 174 24.84 28.00 -0.37
CA LYS A 174 24.03 28.30 0.79
C LYS A 174 23.25 27.10 1.26
N SER A 175 22.89 27.10 2.54
CA SER A 175 21.86 26.28 3.12
C SER A 175 20.71 27.16 3.60
N ARG A 176 19.46 26.70 3.47
CA ARG A 176 18.29 27.35 4.03
C ARG A 176 17.63 26.42 5.04
N ARG A 177 17.39 26.97 6.23
CA ARG A 177 16.82 26.26 7.38
C ARG A 177 15.43 26.79 7.66
N LEU A 178 14.46 25.89 7.80
CA LEU A 178 13.11 26.18 8.29
C LEU A 178 12.88 25.43 9.59
N LEU A 179 12.37 26.12 10.61
CA LEU A 179 11.96 25.53 11.87
C LEU A 179 10.48 25.75 12.12
N PHE A 180 9.74 24.65 12.23
CA PHE A 180 8.34 24.63 12.60
C PHE A 180 8.16 24.12 14.04
N ILE A 181 7.34 24.81 14.81
CA ILE A 181 6.92 24.39 16.14
C ILE A 181 5.39 24.33 16.14
N GLU A 182 4.84 23.16 16.45
CA GLU A 182 3.40 22.91 16.45
C GLU A 182 2.68 23.40 15.19
N GLY A 183 3.33 23.22 14.03
CA GLY A 183 2.81 23.60 12.72
C GLY A 183 3.06 25.04 12.30
N ASP A 184 3.59 25.88 13.16
CA ASP A 184 3.93 27.28 12.89
C ASP A 184 5.38 27.42 12.46
N LEU A 185 5.65 28.11 11.37
CA LEU A 185 7.01 28.50 10.98
C LEU A 185 7.55 29.56 11.95
N LYS A 186 8.61 29.21 12.70
CA LYS A 186 9.23 30.10 13.70
C LYS A 186 10.53 30.72 13.19
N GLU A 187 11.31 29.97 12.41
CA GLU A 187 12.60 30.42 11.89
C GLU A 187 12.71 30.07 10.40
N ASP A 188 13.30 30.98 9.64
CA ASP A 188 13.54 30.87 8.20
C ASP A 188 14.87 31.56 7.88
N ASP A 189 15.97 30.82 8.03
CA ASP A 189 17.33 31.34 8.01
C ASP A 189 18.13 30.79 6.83
N THR A 190 19.02 31.60 6.31
CA THR A 190 19.95 31.23 5.24
C THR A 190 21.39 31.42 5.70
N HIS A 191 22.21 30.38 5.54
CA HIS A 191 23.61 30.40 5.95
C HIS A 191 24.53 30.02 4.79
N PRO A 192 25.79 30.46 4.79
CA PRO A 192 26.80 29.95 3.88
C PRO A 192 26.92 28.43 4.02
N CYS A 193 27.16 27.73 2.92
CA CYS A 193 27.33 26.30 2.89
C CYS A 193 28.57 25.91 2.09
N ASP A 194 29.25 24.85 2.53
CA ASP A 194 30.36 24.26 1.78
C ASP A 194 29.88 23.88 0.36
N ALA A 195 30.70 24.19 -0.64
CA ALA A 195 30.39 23.90 -2.05
C ALA A 195 30.15 22.42 -2.33
N LYS A 196 30.70 21.50 -1.51
CA LYS A 196 30.51 20.06 -1.64
C LYS A 196 29.29 19.54 -0.88
N LYS A 197 28.68 20.33 0.01
CA LYS A 197 27.55 19.90 0.81
C LYS A 197 26.24 20.14 0.06
N HIS A 198 25.53 19.07 -0.24
CA HIS A 198 24.21 19.09 -0.90
C HIS A 198 23.30 18.02 -0.29
N GLY A 199 21.99 18.14 -0.51
CA GLY A 199 20.98 17.21 0.00
C GLY A 199 19.95 17.89 0.91
N LEU A 200 19.08 17.09 1.46
CA LEU A 200 18.02 17.50 2.37
C LEU A 200 18.20 16.84 3.73
N PHE A 201 18.08 17.63 4.80
CA PHE A 201 17.99 17.16 6.18
C PHE A 201 16.60 17.48 6.72
N VAL A 202 15.94 16.49 7.30
CA VAL A 202 14.65 16.62 7.97
C VAL A 202 14.74 16.02 9.35
N SER A 203 14.45 16.80 10.39
CA SER A 203 14.31 16.35 11.78
C SER A 203 12.85 16.49 12.18
N TYR A 204 12.27 15.43 12.73
CA TYR A 204 10.85 15.36 13.05
C TYR A 204 10.62 14.78 14.44
N LYS A 205 9.84 15.50 15.26
CA LYS A 205 9.28 15.04 16.52
C LYS A 205 7.75 15.12 16.41
N PRO A 206 7.02 14.00 16.59
CA PRO A 206 5.57 13.97 16.37
C PRO A 206 4.80 14.80 17.42
N SER A 207 3.79 15.53 16.98
CA SER A 207 2.90 16.29 17.85
C SER A 207 1.81 15.42 18.49
N LYS A 208 1.38 15.78 19.70
CA LYS A 208 0.25 15.15 20.39
C LYS A 208 -1.12 15.38 19.72
N VAL A 209 -1.18 16.24 18.68
CA VAL A 209 -2.38 16.39 17.83
C VAL A 209 -2.74 15.07 17.11
N LEU A 210 -1.76 14.19 16.88
CA LEU A 210 -1.95 12.85 16.30
C LEU A 210 -2.54 11.84 17.29
N GLY A 211 -2.63 12.20 18.59
CA GLY A 211 -3.16 11.36 19.66
C GLY A 211 -2.34 11.45 20.94
N LYS A 212 -2.96 11.18 22.08
CA LYS A 212 -2.32 11.30 23.40
C LYS A 212 -1.10 10.39 23.59
N ARG A 213 -1.10 9.23 22.96
CA ARG A 213 -0.02 8.22 23.03
C ARG A 213 0.93 8.27 21.84
N THR A 214 0.92 9.37 21.09
CA THR A 214 1.78 9.52 19.91
C THR A 214 3.25 9.44 20.32
N ARG A 215 3.97 8.53 19.68
CA ARG A 215 5.42 8.37 19.76
C ARG A 215 5.90 7.59 18.52
N ILE A 216 7.17 7.72 18.22
CA ILE A 216 7.82 6.90 17.19
C ILE A 216 8.20 5.55 17.82
N VAL A 217 7.83 4.47 17.14
CA VAL A 217 8.21 3.11 17.52
C VAL A 217 9.28 2.62 16.56
N TRP A 218 10.53 2.52 17.04
CA TRP A 218 11.68 2.16 16.18
C TRP A 218 11.44 0.90 15.37
N LYS A 219 10.89 -0.13 15.99
CA LYS A 219 10.60 -1.38 15.28
C LYS A 219 9.79 -1.18 14.00
N MET A 220 8.81 -0.27 14.01
CA MET A 220 7.97 -0.01 12.83
C MET A 220 8.75 0.69 11.70
N ILE A 221 9.72 1.54 12.05
CA ILE A 221 10.62 2.19 11.08
C ILE A 221 11.65 1.17 10.58
N HIS A 222 12.25 0.40 11.46
CA HIS A 222 13.22 -0.63 11.14
C HIS A 222 12.64 -1.68 10.17
N ASP A 223 11.43 -2.19 10.43
CA ASP A 223 10.76 -3.16 9.55
C ASP A 223 10.57 -2.59 8.13
N GLU A 224 10.30 -1.27 8.00
CA GLU A 224 10.22 -0.58 6.72
C GLU A 224 11.58 -0.49 6.02
N LEU A 225 12.65 -0.15 6.74
CA LEU A 225 14.02 -0.09 6.20
C LEU A 225 14.47 -1.47 5.69
N VAL A 226 14.13 -2.53 6.44
CA VAL A 226 14.39 -3.92 6.03
C VAL A 226 13.65 -4.26 4.73
N ASN A 227 12.41 -3.84 4.55
CA ASN A 227 11.66 -4.09 3.32
C ASN A 227 12.24 -3.27 2.14
N LEU A 228 12.59 -2.01 2.38
CA LEU A 228 13.09 -1.10 1.33
C LEU A 228 14.42 -1.56 0.71
N GLN A 229 15.24 -2.34 1.39
CA GLN A 229 16.46 -2.90 0.78
C GLN A 229 16.16 -3.87 -0.37
N PHE A 230 14.96 -4.47 -0.41
CA PHE A 230 14.53 -5.37 -1.48
C PHE A 230 13.73 -4.66 -2.60
N LEU A 231 13.20 -3.46 -2.31
CA LEU A 231 12.29 -2.73 -3.21
C LEU A 231 12.99 -1.68 -4.07
N ASN A 232 14.28 -1.44 -3.84
CA ASN A 232 15.04 -0.44 -4.58
C ASN A 232 15.83 -1.07 -5.72
N GLN A 233 15.62 -0.56 -6.94
CA GLN A 233 16.29 -1.05 -8.15
C GLN A 233 17.69 -0.48 -8.34
N LYS A 234 17.98 0.71 -7.80
CA LYS A 234 19.29 1.34 -7.82
C LYS A 234 20.09 0.95 -6.58
N LYS A 235 21.41 0.95 -6.72
CA LYS A 235 22.31 0.82 -5.56
C LYS A 235 22.06 1.99 -4.62
N LEU A 236 21.34 1.74 -3.56
CA LEU A 236 21.05 2.69 -2.50
C LEU A 236 21.64 2.15 -1.20
N LYS A 237 22.37 3.00 -0.49
CA LYS A 237 22.87 2.72 0.84
C LYS A 237 22.03 3.48 1.86
N MET A 238 21.32 2.76 2.70
CA MET A 238 20.65 3.35 3.86
C MET A 238 21.41 2.95 5.10
N GLU A 239 21.62 3.90 6.02
CA GLU A 239 22.26 3.68 7.32
C GLU A 239 21.33 4.17 8.41
N SER A 240 21.14 3.38 9.45
CA SER A 240 20.39 3.80 10.63
C SER A 240 21.23 3.82 11.89
N TYR A 241 20.95 4.80 12.74
CA TYR A 241 21.52 4.95 14.08
C TYR A 241 20.35 5.09 15.05
N TYR A 242 20.09 4.04 15.81
CA TYR A 242 19.06 4.01 16.84
C TYR A 242 19.69 4.15 18.23
N THR A 243 19.36 5.21 18.94
CA THR A 243 19.77 5.42 20.33
C THR A 243 18.58 5.11 21.24
N ASN A 244 18.72 4.08 22.08
CA ASN A 244 17.69 3.63 23.00
C ASN A 244 17.64 4.52 24.28
N LEU A 245 16.65 4.28 25.13
CA LEU A 245 16.48 5.00 26.42
C LEU A 245 17.67 4.90 27.38
N LYS A 246 18.57 3.93 27.18
CA LYS A 246 19.81 3.76 27.96
C LYS A 246 20.99 4.54 27.38
N GLY A 247 20.80 5.21 26.24
CA GLY A 247 21.87 5.91 25.53
C GLY A 247 22.75 5.01 24.67
N GLU A 248 22.40 3.73 24.50
CA GLU A 248 23.14 2.82 23.64
C GLU A 248 22.71 3.05 22.18
N THR A 249 23.69 3.21 21.28
CA THR A 249 23.43 3.43 19.85
C THR A 249 23.72 2.16 19.06
N ILE A 250 22.72 1.69 18.33
CA ILE A 250 22.80 0.58 17.38
C ILE A 250 22.92 1.16 15.97
N HIS A 251 23.95 0.74 15.24
CA HIS A 251 24.18 1.13 13.84
C HIS A 251 23.93 -0.05 12.92
N GLU A 252 23.12 0.16 11.89
CA GLU A 252 22.81 -0.84 10.87
C GLU A 252 22.94 -0.25 9.47
N VAL A 253 23.31 -1.11 8.50
CA VAL A 253 23.47 -0.74 7.10
C VAL A 253 22.58 -1.62 6.23
N TYR A 254 21.69 -1.00 5.47
CA TYR A 254 20.77 -1.67 4.54
C TYR A 254 21.26 -1.43 3.12
N LYS A 255 21.65 -2.49 2.44
CA LYS A 255 22.09 -2.45 1.04
C LYS A 255 21.03 -3.08 0.16
N THR A 256 20.86 -2.54 -1.04
CA THR A 256 19.96 -3.13 -2.04
C THR A 256 20.28 -4.61 -2.26
N GLN A 257 19.27 -5.43 -2.21
CA GLN A 257 19.32 -6.89 -2.40
C GLN A 257 18.30 -7.33 -3.46
N PRO A 258 18.50 -8.52 -4.05
CA PRO A 258 17.53 -9.15 -4.94
C PRO A 258 16.16 -9.32 -4.25
N PHE A 259 15.09 -9.10 -4.99
CA PHE A 259 13.73 -9.09 -4.42
C PHE A 259 13.31 -10.45 -3.83
N GLU A 260 13.77 -11.57 -4.40
CA GLU A 260 13.52 -12.93 -3.88
C GLU A 260 14.04 -13.14 -2.45
N ASN A 261 15.06 -12.39 -2.04
CA ASN A 261 15.62 -12.52 -0.70
C ASN A 261 14.64 -12.09 0.39
N ILE A 262 13.60 -11.30 0.08
CA ILE A 262 12.52 -11.00 1.05
C ILE A 262 11.80 -12.27 1.47
N ILE A 263 11.52 -13.17 0.54
CA ILE A 263 10.89 -14.47 0.83
C ILE A 263 11.83 -15.34 1.69
N ALA A 264 13.11 -15.40 1.30
CA ALA A 264 14.10 -16.19 2.05
C ALA A 264 14.25 -15.66 3.49
N LEU A 265 14.27 -14.35 3.69
CA LEU A 265 14.34 -13.73 4.99
C LEU A 265 13.12 -14.08 5.87
N LYS A 266 11.91 -14.02 5.28
CA LYS A 266 10.64 -14.22 6.02
C LYS A 266 10.32 -15.68 6.27
N ASN A 267 10.58 -16.58 5.31
CA ASN A 267 10.39 -18.02 5.50
C ASN A 267 11.49 -18.64 6.37
N GLY A 268 12.69 -18.08 6.38
CA GLY A 268 13.82 -18.60 7.16
C GLY A 268 14.07 -20.09 6.88
N ARG A 269 14.09 -20.91 7.95
CA ARG A 269 14.34 -22.36 7.88
C ARG A 269 13.18 -23.17 7.27
N ASP A 270 11.99 -22.59 7.21
CA ASP A 270 10.79 -23.25 6.67
C ASP A 270 10.71 -23.20 5.14
N GLN A 271 11.67 -22.56 4.48
CA GLN A 271 11.69 -22.48 3.01
C GLN A 271 12.02 -23.84 2.41
N LEU A 272 11.10 -24.40 1.59
CA LEU A 272 11.26 -25.71 0.95
C LEU A 272 12.12 -25.67 -0.31
N ILE A 273 12.00 -24.61 -1.11
CA ILE A 273 12.71 -24.40 -2.37
C ILE A 273 13.23 -22.99 -2.44
N SER A 274 14.29 -22.79 -3.23
CA SER A 274 14.82 -21.45 -3.47
C SER A 274 13.76 -20.52 -4.05
N ALA A 275 13.60 -19.34 -3.44
CA ALA A 275 12.73 -18.31 -3.97
C ALA A 275 13.21 -17.85 -5.36
N ILE A 276 12.26 -17.50 -6.19
CA ILE A 276 12.53 -16.94 -7.53
C ILE A 276 11.75 -15.65 -7.69
N THR A 277 12.33 -14.70 -8.40
CA THR A 277 11.66 -13.49 -8.84
C THR A 277 11.45 -13.53 -10.34
N MET A 278 10.27 -13.18 -10.77
CA MET A 278 9.98 -12.90 -12.18
C MET A 278 9.56 -11.44 -12.33
N VAL A 279 9.87 -10.88 -13.49
CA VAL A 279 9.58 -9.47 -13.81
C VAL A 279 8.73 -9.43 -15.07
N GLY A 280 7.57 -8.80 -14.97
CA GLY A 280 6.73 -8.46 -16.11
C GLY A 280 6.73 -6.95 -16.32
N MET A 281 6.90 -6.52 -17.57
CA MET A 281 6.89 -5.09 -17.93
C MET A 281 5.99 -4.86 -19.13
N GLN A 282 5.21 -3.79 -19.07
CA GLN A 282 4.42 -3.33 -20.22
C GLN A 282 4.31 -1.82 -20.24
N ASP A 283 4.60 -1.24 -21.40
CA ASP A 283 4.32 0.15 -21.72
C ASP A 283 2.91 0.29 -22.30
N ARG A 284 2.19 1.31 -21.89
CA ARG A 284 0.86 1.64 -22.41
C ARG A 284 0.78 3.12 -22.79
N ASN A 285 0.18 3.40 -23.93
CA ASN A 285 -0.26 4.75 -24.26
C ASN A 285 -1.69 4.93 -23.78
N VAL A 286 -1.92 5.89 -22.91
CA VAL A 286 -3.23 6.23 -22.36
C VAL A 286 -3.61 7.64 -22.84
N VAL A 287 -4.79 7.77 -23.42
CA VAL A 287 -5.36 9.07 -23.78
C VAL A 287 -6.11 9.60 -22.56
N GLU A 288 -5.74 10.76 -22.07
CA GLU A 288 -6.48 11.40 -20.99
C GLU A 288 -7.79 11.95 -21.52
N GLU A 289 -8.93 11.51 -20.96
CA GLU A 289 -10.27 11.89 -21.45
C GLU A 289 -10.53 13.40 -21.37
N ILE A 290 -9.96 14.09 -20.38
CA ILE A 290 -10.20 15.53 -20.14
C ILE A 290 -9.39 16.41 -21.11
N SER A 291 -8.12 16.08 -21.34
CA SER A 291 -7.21 16.91 -22.16
C SER A 291 -7.02 16.39 -23.58
N GLY A 292 -7.41 15.15 -23.86
CA GLY A 292 -7.15 14.48 -25.13
C GLY A 292 -5.66 14.23 -25.42
N LYS A 293 -4.79 14.44 -24.43
CA LYS A 293 -3.34 14.24 -24.57
C LYS A 293 -2.98 12.77 -24.37
N ASN A 294 -2.05 12.29 -25.19
CA ASN A 294 -1.46 10.96 -25.03
C ASN A 294 -0.38 10.98 -23.95
N PHE A 295 -0.49 10.09 -22.97
CA PHE A 295 0.52 9.87 -21.95
C PHE A 295 1.08 8.46 -22.06
N LYS A 296 2.40 8.33 -21.98
CA LYS A 296 3.05 7.04 -21.86
C LYS A 296 2.95 6.57 -20.41
N ARG A 297 2.27 5.48 -20.19
CA ARG A 297 2.17 4.82 -18.87
C ARG A 297 2.96 3.53 -18.91
N PHE A 298 3.68 3.23 -17.84
CA PHE A 298 4.36 1.97 -17.69
C PHE A 298 3.79 1.18 -16.51
N VAL A 299 3.87 -0.12 -16.63
CA VAL A 299 3.59 -1.08 -15.57
C VAL A 299 4.74 -2.06 -15.50
N ARG A 300 5.40 -2.12 -14.36
CA ARG A 300 6.41 -3.13 -14.05
C ARG A 300 6.00 -3.84 -12.77
N MET A 301 5.90 -5.15 -12.83
CA MET A 301 5.56 -5.98 -11.68
C MET A 301 6.69 -6.98 -11.45
N GLU A 302 7.15 -7.06 -10.21
CA GLU A 302 8.05 -8.09 -9.73
C GLU A 302 7.27 -9.01 -8.80
N VAL A 303 7.33 -10.30 -9.02
CA VAL A 303 6.70 -11.33 -8.19
C VAL A 303 7.76 -12.28 -7.71
N ALA A 304 8.04 -12.26 -6.42
CA ALA A 304 8.88 -13.24 -5.75
C ALA A 304 8.00 -14.30 -5.09
N PHE A 305 8.36 -15.57 -5.22
CA PHE A 305 7.60 -16.65 -4.63
C PHE A 305 8.46 -17.89 -4.32
N ALA A 306 8.02 -18.64 -3.33
CA ALA A 306 8.58 -19.93 -2.94
C ALA A 306 7.52 -20.76 -2.19
N PHE A 307 7.81 -22.03 -1.91
CA PHE A 307 7.00 -22.81 -0.99
C PHE A 307 7.66 -22.91 0.38
N THR A 308 6.82 -22.88 1.42
CA THR A 308 7.21 -23.11 2.83
C THR A 308 6.67 -24.42 3.37
N SER A 309 7.41 -25.07 4.27
CA SER A 309 6.98 -26.25 5.03
C SER A 309 5.93 -25.91 6.10
N ASN A 310 5.73 -24.62 6.41
CA ASN A 310 4.71 -24.14 7.33
C ASN A 310 3.51 -23.55 6.57
N PRO A 311 2.57 -24.39 6.08
CA PRO A 311 1.45 -23.91 5.27
C PRO A 311 0.43 -23.08 6.06
N SER A 312 0.49 -23.10 7.39
CA SER A 312 -0.41 -22.30 8.24
C SER A 312 0.00 -20.84 8.32
N SER A 313 1.23 -20.50 7.95
CA SER A 313 1.75 -19.13 8.00
C SER A 313 2.70 -18.82 6.82
N PRO A 314 2.21 -18.92 5.58
CA PRO A 314 3.01 -18.48 4.43
C PRO A 314 3.20 -16.96 4.47
N TYR A 315 4.36 -16.49 4.00
CA TYR A 315 4.59 -15.07 3.87
C TYR A 315 3.86 -14.54 2.63
N ILE A 316 2.93 -13.61 2.82
CA ILE A 316 2.20 -12.95 1.74
C ILE A 316 2.23 -11.45 2.00
N ASP A 317 2.83 -10.70 1.07
CA ASP A 317 2.92 -9.24 1.19
C ASP A 317 2.91 -8.59 -0.20
N SER A 318 2.57 -7.31 -0.24
CA SER A 318 2.51 -6.55 -1.48
C SER A 318 2.92 -5.11 -1.31
N PHE A 319 3.51 -4.57 -2.39
CA PHE A 319 4.06 -3.23 -2.43
C PHE A 319 3.63 -2.55 -3.73
N CYS A 320 3.38 -1.25 -3.65
CA CYS A 320 3.12 -0.42 -4.82
C CYS A 320 3.96 0.85 -4.76
N ASN A 321 4.83 1.04 -5.75
CA ASN A 321 5.84 2.11 -5.76
C ASN A 321 6.63 2.15 -4.44
N SER A 322 7.02 0.97 -3.94
CA SER A 322 7.72 0.71 -2.67
C SER A 322 6.95 1.03 -1.38
N ASN A 323 5.70 1.50 -1.45
CA ASN A 323 4.85 1.54 -0.26
C ASN A 323 4.28 0.15 0.02
N ASN A 324 4.32 -0.29 1.26
CA ASN A 324 3.64 -1.50 1.67
C ASN A 324 2.11 -1.28 1.60
N THR A 325 1.42 -2.18 0.89
CA THR A 325 -0.04 -2.16 0.75
C THR A 325 -0.64 -3.15 1.75
N VAL A 326 -0.69 -2.73 3.02
CA VAL A 326 -1.09 -3.59 4.17
C VAL A 326 -2.46 -4.24 4.02
N ASP A 327 -3.36 -3.62 3.26
CA ASP A 327 -4.69 -4.17 2.91
C ASP A 327 -4.67 -4.90 1.56
N ASN A 328 -3.46 -5.20 1.03
CA ASN A 328 -3.24 -5.87 -0.25
C ASN A 328 -3.86 -5.11 -1.44
N GLY A 329 -4.48 -5.84 -2.36
CA GLY A 329 -5.19 -5.24 -3.48
C GLY A 329 -5.09 -6.03 -4.77
N SER A 330 -5.65 -5.45 -5.84
CA SER A 330 -5.79 -6.11 -7.15
C SER A 330 -4.47 -6.62 -7.76
N HIS A 331 -3.34 -6.02 -7.40
CA HIS A 331 -2.02 -6.47 -7.89
C HIS A 331 -1.56 -7.78 -7.24
N LEU A 332 -1.78 -7.95 -5.94
CA LEU A 332 -1.48 -9.21 -5.25
C LEU A 332 -2.43 -10.32 -5.70
N ASP A 333 -3.73 -10.01 -5.75
CA ASP A 333 -4.75 -10.98 -6.18
C ASP A 333 -4.44 -11.47 -7.61
N ALA A 334 -4.11 -10.56 -8.51
CA ALA A 334 -3.73 -10.88 -9.89
C ALA A 334 -2.49 -11.77 -9.99
N ALA A 335 -1.46 -11.48 -9.18
CA ALA A 335 -0.24 -12.30 -9.15
C ALA A 335 -0.55 -13.72 -8.63
N ILE A 336 -1.30 -13.85 -7.53
CA ILE A 336 -1.69 -15.16 -6.98
C ILE A 336 -2.56 -15.93 -7.98
N GLU A 337 -3.53 -15.27 -8.62
CA GLU A 337 -4.34 -15.90 -9.66
C GLU A 337 -3.50 -16.37 -10.86
N GLY A 338 -2.55 -15.55 -11.30
CA GLY A 338 -1.61 -15.90 -12.37
C GLY A 338 -0.77 -17.12 -12.03
N LEU A 339 -0.19 -17.16 -10.81
CA LEU A 339 0.55 -18.30 -10.27
C LEU A 339 -0.32 -19.56 -10.23
N CYS A 340 -1.53 -19.46 -9.66
CA CYS A 340 -2.45 -20.58 -9.56
C CYS A 340 -2.85 -21.12 -10.93
N ARG A 341 -3.18 -20.25 -11.87
CA ARG A 341 -3.53 -20.63 -13.25
C ARG A 341 -2.39 -21.36 -13.95
N TYR A 342 -1.19 -20.78 -13.89
CA TYR A 342 -0.01 -21.36 -14.53
C TYR A 342 0.33 -22.73 -13.93
N PHE A 343 0.54 -22.81 -12.61
CA PHE A 343 0.95 -24.06 -11.96
C PHE A 343 -0.13 -25.15 -12.03
N GLN A 344 -1.41 -24.80 -11.97
CA GLN A 344 -2.49 -25.76 -12.21
C GLN A 344 -2.39 -26.35 -13.61
N GLN A 345 -2.22 -25.51 -14.63
CA GLN A 345 -2.16 -25.93 -16.03
C GLN A 345 -0.94 -26.83 -16.29
N VAL A 346 0.26 -26.41 -15.90
CA VAL A 346 1.49 -27.18 -16.15
C VAL A 346 1.54 -28.46 -15.33
N THR A 347 0.99 -28.45 -14.11
CA THR A 347 0.91 -29.65 -13.26
C THR A 347 -0.07 -30.67 -13.87
N LYS A 348 -1.26 -30.23 -14.32
CA LYS A 348 -2.21 -31.11 -15.02
C LYS A 348 -1.58 -31.72 -16.27
N ALA A 349 -0.90 -30.92 -17.08
CA ALA A 349 -0.20 -31.40 -18.29
C ALA A 349 0.91 -32.40 -17.96
N SER A 350 1.49 -32.37 -16.76
CA SER A 350 2.56 -33.29 -16.31
C SER A 350 2.04 -34.58 -15.67
N LEU A 351 0.72 -34.75 -15.54
CA LEU A 351 0.14 -35.97 -14.97
C LEU A 351 0.08 -37.07 -16.01
N SER A 352 0.39 -38.31 -15.58
CA SER A 352 0.11 -39.50 -16.38
C SER A 352 -1.36 -39.94 -16.16
N GLU A 353 -1.89 -40.74 -17.07
CA GLU A 353 -3.23 -41.34 -16.97
C GLU A 353 -3.43 -42.12 -15.63
N ARG A 354 -2.33 -42.61 -15.05
CA ARG A 354 -2.34 -43.38 -13.81
C ARG A 354 -2.48 -42.52 -12.55
N ASP A 355 -2.13 -41.23 -12.63
CA ASP A 355 -2.08 -40.33 -11.45
C ASP A 355 -3.47 -40.02 -10.89
N LYS A 356 -4.52 -39.97 -11.74
CA LYS A 356 -5.92 -39.71 -11.35
C LYS A 356 -6.07 -38.55 -10.31
N LEU A 357 -5.20 -37.54 -10.41
CA LEU A 357 -5.24 -36.35 -9.54
C LEU A 357 -6.00 -35.23 -10.21
N ASP A 358 -6.89 -34.59 -9.45
CA ASP A 358 -7.50 -33.32 -9.83
C ASP A 358 -6.72 -32.19 -9.13
N ILE A 359 -6.06 -31.35 -9.89
CA ILE A 359 -5.26 -30.22 -9.37
C ILE A 359 -6.17 -29.01 -9.22
N LYS A 360 -6.30 -28.49 -8.01
CA LYS A 360 -7.07 -27.30 -7.66
C LYS A 360 -6.15 -26.13 -7.34
N TRP A 361 -6.67 -24.92 -7.33
CA TRP A 361 -5.92 -23.74 -6.92
C TRP A 361 -5.44 -23.83 -5.46
N ASP A 362 -6.23 -24.45 -4.59
CA ASP A 362 -5.85 -24.66 -3.19
C ASP A 362 -4.57 -25.51 -3.04
N ASP A 363 -4.32 -26.46 -3.99
CA ASP A 363 -3.11 -27.25 -4.01
C ASP A 363 -1.88 -26.39 -4.37
N VAL A 364 -2.07 -25.34 -5.15
CA VAL A 364 -1.02 -24.36 -5.48
C VAL A 364 -0.82 -23.38 -4.33
N LYS A 365 -1.91 -22.91 -3.71
CA LYS A 365 -1.85 -21.93 -2.63
C LYS A 365 -1.27 -22.51 -1.33
N LEU A 366 -1.39 -23.81 -1.12
CA LEU A 366 -0.95 -24.43 0.12
C LEU A 366 0.57 -24.34 0.30
N GLY A 367 0.99 -23.53 1.27
CA GLY A 367 2.39 -23.23 1.57
C GLY A 367 3.07 -22.27 0.57
N LEU A 368 2.33 -21.61 -0.30
CA LEU A 368 2.87 -20.64 -1.26
C LEU A 368 3.12 -19.29 -0.57
N SER A 369 4.38 -18.94 -0.40
CA SER A 369 4.80 -17.58 0.01
C SER A 369 5.00 -16.71 -1.22
N VAL A 370 4.46 -15.48 -1.17
CA VAL A 370 4.46 -14.53 -2.30
C VAL A 370 4.75 -13.12 -1.82
N ALA A 371 5.64 -12.43 -2.51
CA ALA A 371 5.81 -10.98 -2.41
C ALA A 371 5.61 -10.36 -3.80
N VAL A 372 4.84 -9.28 -3.85
CA VAL A 372 4.56 -8.56 -5.10
C VAL A 372 4.99 -7.11 -4.99
N SER A 373 5.79 -6.63 -5.93
CA SER A 373 6.15 -5.22 -6.05
C SER A 373 5.67 -4.67 -7.40
N LEU A 374 4.73 -3.74 -7.34
CA LEU A 374 4.20 -3.04 -8.51
C LEU A 374 4.84 -1.66 -8.60
N HIS A 375 5.45 -1.36 -9.75
CA HIS A 375 5.98 -0.04 -10.09
C HIS A 375 5.21 0.52 -11.29
N THR A 376 4.61 1.69 -11.15
CA THR A 376 3.82 2.28 -12.23
C THR A 376 3.64 3.78 -12.04
N ASN A 377 3.53 4.51 -13.15
CA ASN A 377 3.14 5.92 -13.16
C ASN A 377 1.63 6.12 -13.45
N MET A 378 0.82 5.07 -13.40
CA MET A 378 -0.65 5.18 -13.52
C MET A 378 -1.25 5.99 -12.38
N GLU A 379 -2.32 6.72 -12.68
CA GLU A 379 -3.10 7.48 -11.69
C GLU A 379 -4.22 6.62 -11.09
N ASN A 380 -4.82 7.11 -10.00
CA ASN A 380 -5.98 6.48 -9.34
C ASN A 380 -5.78 5.00 -8.97
N LEU A 381 -4.59 4.68 -8.46
CA LEU A 381 -4.24 3.31 -8.08
C LEU A 381 -4.78 2.90 -6.72
N PHE A 382 -4.88 3.87 -5.78
CA PHE A 382 -5.17 3.58 -4.38
C PHE A 382 -6.61 3.94 -4.02
N THR A 383 -7.21 3.17 -3.12
CA THR A 383 -8.56 3.44 -2.59
C THR A 383 -8.63 4.64 -1.66
N GLY A 384 -7.49 5.20 -1.24
CA GLY A 384 -7.43 6.34 -0.32
C GLY A 384 -6.05 6.96 -0.21
N GLN A 385 -5.96 8.05 0.55
CA GLN A 385 -4.73 8.83 0.78
C GLN A 385 -3.60 8.02 1.45
N THR A 386 -3.95 7.05 2.28
CA THR A 386 -3.00 6.21 3.02
C THR A 386 -2.29 5.16 2.19
N LYS A 387 -2.68 5.00 0.93
CA LYS A 387 -2.05 4.06 -0.03
C LYS A 387 -2.01 2.59 0.43
N HIS A 388 -2.90 2.18 1.33
CA HIS A 388 -2.88 0.83 1.92
C HIS A 388 -3.40 -0.25 0.99
N LYS A 389 -4.21 0.11 -0.01
CA LYS A 389 -4.82 -0.84 -0.94
C LYS A 389 -4.80 -0.31 -2.36
N VAL A 390 -4.30 -1.14 -3.27
CA VAL A 390 -4.40 -0.91 -4.72
C VAL A 390 -5.71 -1.49 -5.23
N TYR A 391 -6.48 -0.68 -5.95
CA TYR A 391 -7.70 -1.12 -6.60
C TYR A 391 -7.81 -0.51 -8.00
N ASN A 392 -7.68 -1.37 -9.01
CA ASN A 392 -7.91 -1.02 -10.41
C ASN A 392 -8.18 -2.32 -11.18
N GLU A 393 -9.39 -2.45 -11.74
CA GLU A 393 -9.84 -3.69 -12.42
C GLU A 393 -9.06 -3.96 -13.72
N ASP A 394 -8.83 -2.95 -14.54
CA ASP A 394 -8.08 -3.08 -15.79
C ASP A 394 -6.63 -3.49 -15.52
N LEU A 395 -6.04 -2.92 -14.48
CA LEU A 395 -4.71 -3.28 -14.03
C LEU A 395 -4.67 -4.73 -13.55
N GLY A 396 -5.68 -5.19 -12.80
CA GLY A 396 -5.75 -6.57 -12.30
C GLY A 396 -5.70 -7.60 -13.42
N LYS A 397 -6.48 -7.42 -14.49
CA LYS A 397 -6.44 -8.32 -15.65
C LYS A 397 -5.07 -8.32 -16.32
N LEU A 398 -4.51 -7.13 -16.57
CA LEU A 398 -3.19 -6.98 -17.16
C LEU A 398 -2.11 -7.69 -16.34
N LEU A 399 -2.06 -7.48 -15.04
CA LEU A 399 -1.04 -8.04 -14.16
C LEU A 399 -1.13 -9.56 -14.09
N LYS A 400 -2.33 -10.13 -14.15
CA LYS A 400 -2.53 -11.58 -14.23
C LYS A 400 -1.94 -12.17 -15.50
N ASP A 401 -2.19 -11.55 -16.65
CA ASP A 401 -1.67 -12.03 -17.93
C ASP A 401 -0.14 -11.86 -17.98
N LEU A 402 0.41 -10.74 -17.50
CA LEU A 402 1.86 -10.53 -17.34
C LEU A 402 2.51 -11.59 -16.43
N THR A 403 1.82 -11.96 -15.34
CA THR A 403 2.31 -13.01 -14.43
C THR A 403 2.45 -14.34 -15.17
N VAL A 404 1.42 -14.74 -15.90
CA VAL A 404 1.45 -16.02 -16.66
C VAL A 404 2.53 -16.00 -17.74
N GLU A 405 2.64 -14.92 -18.50
CA GLU A 405 3.65 -14.76 -19.53
C GLU A 405 5.07 -14.81 -18.96
N SER A 406 5.31 -14.08 -17.87
CA SER A 406 6.63 -14.06 -17.21
C SER A 406 7.02 -15.42 -16.67
N LEU A 407 6.05 -16.19 -16.12
CA LEU A 407 6.28 -17.56 -15.67
C LEU A 407 6.63 -18.51 -16.85
N GLN A 408 5.91 -18.38 -17.97
CA GLN A 408 6.19 -19.17 -19.16
C GLN A 408 7.62 -18.93 -19.67
N ASN A 409 8.03 -17.66 -19.73
CA ASN A 409 9.37 -17.29 -20.19
C ASN A 409 10.44 -17.79 -19.20
N TYR A 410 10.27 -17.56 -17.90
CA TYR A 410 11.23 -18.00 -16.89
C TYR A 410 11.42 -19.52 -16.88
N PHE A 411 10.35 -20.29 -16.88
CA PHE A 411 10.43 -21.75 -16.78
C PHE A 411 10.77 -22.44 -18.10
N LYS A 412 10.64 -21.76 -19.23
CA LYS A 412 11.20 -22.24 -20.50
C LYS A 412 12.72 -22.35 -20.41
N GLU A 413 13.37 -21.41 -19.72
CA GLU A 413 14.82 -21.39 -19.51
C GLU A 413 15.25 -22.24 -18.29
N ASN A 414 14.33 -22.48 -17.34
CA ASN A 414 14.59 -23.15 -16.08
C ASN A 414 13.71 -24.40 -15.84
N PRO A 415 13.74 -25.43 -16.73
CA PRO A 415 12.82 -26.57 -16.66
C PRO A 415 13.02 -27.45 -15.40
N THR A 416 14.23 -27.49 -14.86
CA THR A 416 14.52 -28.25 -13.63
C THR A 416 13.80 -27.65 -12.45
N LYS A 417 13.84 -26.33 -12.29
CA LYS A 417 13.09 -25.63 -11.25
C LYS A 417 11.59 -25.83 -11.38
N LEU A 418 11.06 -25.81 -12.61
CA LEU A 418 9.64 -26.09 -12.84
C LEU A 418 9.23 -27.47 -12.29
N LYS A 419 10.07 -28.51 -12.46
CA LYS A 419 9.78 -29.84 -11.94
C LYS A 419 9.68 -29.86 -10.42
N GLU A 420 10.52 -29.08 -9.72
CA GLU A 420 10.47 -28.96 -8.26
C GLU A 420 9.13 -28.36 -7.80
N PHE A 421 8.69 -27.26 -8.40
CA PHE A 421 7.40 -26.64 -8.10
C PHE A 421 6.23 -27.59 -8.42
N ILE A 422 6.23 -28.23 -9.58
CA ILE A 422 5.20 -29.22 -9.96
C ILE A 422 5.14 -30.36 -8.94
N GLN A 423 6.27 -30.84 -8.44
CA GLN A 423 6.31 -31.92 -7.47
C GLN A 423 5.65 -31.54 -6.14
N ILE A 424 5.86 -30.31 -5.68
CA ILE A 424 5.21 -29.81 -4.47
C ILE A 424 3.68 -29.73 -4.67
N VAL A 425 3.22 -29.14 -5.78
CA VAL A 425 1.79 -29.05 -6.10
C VAL A 425 1.14 -30.44 -6.21
N LYS A 426 1.83 -31.42 -6.82
CA LYS A 426 1.36 -32.82 -6.86
C LYS A 426 1.28 -33.44 -5.46
N THR A 427 2.24 -33.15 -4.58
CA THR A 427 2.25 -33.64 -3.20
C THR A 427 1.08 -33.04 -2.42
N ASN A 428 0.83 -31.75 -2.54
CA ASN A 428 -0.30 -31.05 -1.92
C ASN A 428 -1.65 -31.66 -2.40
N ALA A 429 -1.80 -31.88 -3.70
CA ALA A 429 -3.00 -32.49 -4.27
C ALA A 429 -3.24 -33.93 -3.76
N LYS A 430 -2.15 -34.73 -3.61
CA LYS A 430 -2.24 -36.06 -2.99
C LYS A 430 -2.68 -35.99 -1.54
N ALA A 431 -2.04 -35.12 -0.74
CA ALA A 431 -2.38 -34.93 0.68
C ALA A 431 -3.84 -34.49 0.86
N ARG A 432 -4.33 -33.53 0.05
CA ARG A 432 -5.75 -33.13 0.05
C ARG A 432 -6.66 -34.31 -0.28
N ARG A 433 -6.36 -35.07 -1.33
CA ARG A 433 -7.16 -36.25 -1.74
C ARG A 433 -7.25 -37.30 -0.64
N GLU A 434 -6.13 -37.58 0.06
CA GLU A 434 -6.10 -38.53 1.16
C GLU A 434 -6.88 -38.00 2.38
N GLY A 435 -6.74 -36.71 2.70
CA GLY A 435 -7.53 -36.04 3.72
C GLY A 435 -9.03 -36.07 3.43
N ASP A 436 -9.44 -35.82 2.19
CA ASP A 436 -10.86 -35.88 1.76
C ASP A 436 -11.42 -37.28 1.89
N LYS A 437 -10.66 -38.33 1.52
CA LYS A 437 -11.06 -39.73 1.71
C LYS A 437 -11.22 -40.08 3.19
N ALA A 438 -10.25 -39.69 4.01
CA ALA A 438 -10.33 -39.92 5.46
C ALA A 438 -11.56 -39.23 6.07
N ARG A 439 -11.82 -37.99 5.71
CA ARG A 439 -13.01 -37.25 6.15
C ARG A 439 -14.30 -37.92 5.70
N GLN A 440 -14.39 -38.35 4.43
CA GLN A 440 -15.55 -39.08 3.93
C GLN A 440 -15.77 -40.41 4.65
N SER A 441 -14.69 -41.14 4.98
CA SER A 441 -14.78 -42.38 5.77
C SER A 441 -15.35 -42.13 7.16
N VAL A 442 -14.84 -41.11 7.87
CA VAL A 442 -15.34 -40.74 9.20
C VAL A 442 -16.80 -40.30 9.14
N VAL A 443 -17.17 -39.45 8.16
CA VAL A 443 -18.58 -39.03 7.99
C VAL A 443 -19.48 -40.22 7.70
N LYS A 444 -19.03 -41.16 6.84
CA LYS A 444 -19.80 -42.36 6.52
C LYS A 444 -19.98 -43.24 7.72
N GLU A 445 -18.90 -43.48 8.52
CA GLU A 445 -18.95 -44.26 9.77
C GLU A 445 -19.87 -43.59 10.80
N THR A 446 -19.76 -42.28 11.00
CA THR A 446 -20.63 -41.52 11.88
C THR A 446 -22.11 -41.65 11.48
N LEU A 447 -22.41 -41.48 10.20
CA LEU A 447 -23.78 -41.60 9.68
C LEU A 447 -24.30 -43.05 9.79
N THR A 448 -23.42 -44.06 9.61
CA THR A 448 -23.78 -45.47 9.79
C THR A 448 -24.07 -45.76 11.26
N ASN A 449 -23.27 -45.22 12.17
CA ASN A 449 -23.46 -45.35 13.62
C ASN A 449 -24.74 -44.59 14.08
N TRP A 450 -25.04 -43.43 13.46
CA TRP A 450 -26.31 -42.72 13.72
C TRP A 450 -27.51 -43.56 13.28
N GLY A 451 -27.43 -44.28 12.16
CA GLY A 451 -28.46 -45.22 11.72
C GLY A 451 -28.65 -46.44 12.66
N SER A 452 -27.63 -46.75 13.45
CA SER A 452 -27.69 -47.80 14.48
C SER A 452 -28.04 -47.27 15.88
N PHE A 453 -28.13 -45.93 16.05
CA PHE A 453 -28.55 -45.32 17.31
C PHE A 453 -30.03 -45.53 17.51
N ARG A 454 -30.40 -46.64 18.17
CA ARG A 454 -31.76 -46.83 18.68
C ARG A 454 -32.02 -45.78 19.76
N MET A 455 -32.66 -44.69 19.43
CA MET A 455 -33.21 -43.84 20.47
C MET A 455 -34.14 -44.69 21.32
N LYS A 456 -33.98 -44.61 22.64
CA LYS A 456 -34.94 -45.16 23.57
C LYS A 456 -36.29 -44.53 23.24
N ASN A 457 -37.28 -45.35 22.88
CA ASN A 457 -38.62 -44.92 22.44
C ASN A 457 -38.72 -44.41 20.98
N TYR A 458 -37.85 -44.88 20.05
CA TYR A 458 -38.01 -44.68 18.63
C TYR A 458 -38.33 -46.01 17.94
N ASP A 459 -39.52 -46.10 17.38
CA ASP A 459 -39.89 -47.22 16.52
C ASP A 459 -39.84 -46.78 15.04
N PRO A 460 -38.95 -47.39 14.23
CA PRO A 460 -38.80 -47.03 12.84
C PRO A 460 -40.03 -47.47 12.04
N CYS A 461 -40.40 -46.68 11.05
CA CYS A 461 -41.47 -47.00 10.11
C CYS A 461 -41.22 -48.36 9.43
N THR A 462 -42.11 -49.30 9.56
CA THR A 462 -42.06 -50.65 8.97
C THR A 462 -42.30 -50.67 7.49
N ASN A 463 -42.88 -49.61 6.92
CA ASN A 463 -43.16 -49.50 5.50
C ASN A 463 -41.91 -49.11 4.71
N LYS A 464 -41.42 -49.98 3.83
CA LYS A 464 -40.27 -49.77 2.98
C LYS A 464 -40.56 -48.90 1.71
N GLY A 465 -41.79 -48.53 1.49
CA GLY A 465 -42.19 -47.63 0.38
C GLY A 465 -41.73 -46.17 0.62
N LYS A 466 -41.45 -45.43 -0.47
CA LYS A 466 -41.05 -44.02 -0.38
C LYS A 466 -42.20 -43.03 -0.20
N GLU A 467 -43.43 -43.48 -0.37
CA GLU A 467 -44.63 -42.68 -0.28
C GLU A 467 -45.29 -42.83 1.11
N TYR A 468 -45.61 -41.67 1.70
CA TYR A 468 -46.33 -41.57 3.00
C TYR A 468 -45.56 -42.08 4.22
N LYS A 469 -44.50 -41.36 4.57
CA LYS A 469 -43.83 -41.51 5.90
C LYS A 469 -44.29 -40.35 6.77
N GLU A 470 -44.92 -40.66 7.88
CA GLU A 470 -45.33 -39.70 8.89
C GLU A 470 -44.48 -39.91 10.14
N LEU A 471 -44.09 -38.82 10.79
CA LEU A 471 -43.38 -38.82 12.07
C LEU A 471 -44.38 -38.47 13.17
N TYR A 472 -44.67 -39.43 14.05
CA TYR A 472 -45.48 -39.20 15.23
C TYR A 472 -44.55 -38.91 16.43
N ILE A 473 -44.75 -37.77 17.04
CA ILE A 473 -44.07 -37.38 18.30
C ILE A 473 -45.13 -37.50 19.38
N ILE A 474 -44.92 -38.44 20.33
CA ILE A 474 -45.85 -38.68 21.43
C ILE A 474 -45.14 -38.29 22.74
N GLU A 475 -45.77 -37.46 23.55
CA GLU A 475 -45.34 -37.09 24.88
C GLU A 475 -46.04 -37.96 25.92
N GLY A 476 -45.24 -38.66 26.78
CA GLY A 476 -45.74 -39.48 27.89
C GLY A 476 -45.27 -40.94 27.89
N ASP A 477 -45.18 -41.55 29.05
CA ASP A 477 -44.65 -42.93 29.30
C ASP A 477 -45.67 -44.07 28.96
N ARG A 478 -46.79 -43.76 28.37
CA ARG A 478 -47.81 -44.79 28.00
C ARG A 478 -47.91 -44.93 26.49
N LEU A 479 -47.12 -45.83 25.95
CA LEU A 479 -47.43 -46.49 24.70
C LEU A 479 -48.51 -47.55 24.97
N VAL A 480 -49.68 -47.27 24.49
CA VAL A 480 -50.72 -48.33 24.42
C VAL A 480 -50.36 -49.21 23.24
N SER A 481 -50.24 -50.51 23.52
CA SER A 481 -50.01 -51.60 22.60
C SER A 481 -51.00 -51.64 21.45
#